data_c457a7eded4885736af36953e60b6606
#
_entry.id   c457a7eded4885736af36953e60b6606
#
_cell.length_a   1.000
_cell.length_b   1.000
_cell.length_c   1.000
_cell.angle_alpha   90.00
_cell.angle_beta   90.00
_cell.angle_gamma   90.00
#
_symmetry.space_group_name_H-M   'P 1'
#
loop_
_entity.id
_entity.type
_entity.pdbx_description
1 polymer ?
#
loop_
_entity_poly.entity_id
_entity_poly.type
_entity_poly.pdbx_seq_one_letter_code
_entity_poly.pdbx_strand_id
1 'polypeptide(L)'
;MAKSEKKSDKQTPMMEQYWSLKNSLSKDTLLLFRLGDFYEMFYDDAIEGSRLLGITLTKRQNYPMAGIPYHVIDQYLPKILACNKKVAICEQNEPPVAGKLVKRSVTRIITPGTVMEEAQLDSRRGNYIFALDIDKSRKLYAAWMEISAGEFYCAEFDSPQDFLPVLSAFDAKEILLPEQAS
;
A
#
# COMPACT_ATOMS: atom_id res chain seq x y z
N MET A 1 33.27 3.37 34.20
CA MET A 1 32.72 3.69 32.85
C MET A 1 32.61 2.40 32.06
N ALA A 2 31.46 1.77 32.07
CA ALA A 2 31.22 0.53 31.33
C ALA A 2 30.65 0.89 29.95
N LYS A 3 31.42 0.60 28.90
CA LYS A 3 30.94 0.66 27.51
C LYS A 3 29.91 -0.46 27.32
N SER A 4 28.64 -0.10 27.19
CA SER A 4 27.62 -1.05 26.70
C SER A 4 27.89 -1.34 25.22
N GLU A 5 28.46 -2.49 24.94
CA GLU A 5 28.53 -3.04 23.60
C GLU A 5 27.11 -3.28 23.11
N LYS A 6 26.67 -2.46 22.15
CA LYS A 6 25.51 -2.78 21.33
C LYS A 6 25.86 -4.05 20.53
N LYS A 7 25.37 -5.21 20.99
CA LYS A 7 25.26 -6.40 20.12
C LYS A 7 24.52 -5.97 18.87
N SER A 8 25.22 -5.94 17.74
CA SER A 8 24.59 -5.85 16.43
C SER A 8 23.74 -7.11 16.24
N ASP A 9 22.43 -7.00 16.39
CA ASP A 9 21.51 -8.05 15.98
C ASP A 9 21.77 -8.30 14.50
N LYS A 10 22.45 -9.40 14.17
CA LYS A 10 22.61 -9.85 12.79
C LYS A 10 21.19 -10.11 12.27
N GLN A 11 20.73 -9.27 11.37
CA GLN A 11 19.45 -9.47 10.69
C GLN A 11 19.47 -10.85 10.02
N THR A 12 18.40 -11.61 10.19
CA THR A 12 18.28 -12.90 9.49
C THR A 12 18.13 -12.64 7.97
N PRO A 13 18.56 -13.56 7.11
CA PRO A 13 18.41 -13.41 5.65
C PRO A 13 16.96 -13.10 5.22
N MET A 14 15.98 -13.60 5.96
CA MET A 14 14.56 -13.28 5.74
C MET A 14 14.27 -11.80 6.04
N MET A 15 14.83 -11.25 7.12
CA MET A 15 14.62 -9.85 7.46
C MET A 15 15.40 -8.89 6.55
N GLU A 16 16.53 -9.31 6.02
CA GLU A 16 17.23 -8.55 4.96
C GLU A 16 16.35 -8.44 3.70
N GLN A 17 15.70 -9.55 3.31
CA GLN A 17 14.74 -9.57 2.19
C GLN A 17 13.53 -8.67 2.47
N TYR A 18 12.96 -8.74 3.69
CA TYR A 18 11.87 -7.87 4.11
C TYR A 18 12.23 -6.39 3.95
N TRP A 19 13.37 -5.97 4.49
CA TRP A 19 13.79 -4.58 4.45
C TRP A 19 14.15 -4.11 3.03
N SER A 20 14.73 -4.98 2.20
CA SER A 20 14.97 -4.68 0.79
C SER A 20 13.68 -4.33 0.06
N LEU A 21 12.59 -5.07 0.31
CA LEU A 21 11.30 -4.80 -0.28
C LEU A 21 10.63 -3.58 0.37
N LYS A 22 10.62 -3.49 1.70
CA LYS A 22 9.97 -2.37 2.41
C LYS A 22 10.57 -1.02 2.05
N ASN A 23 11.88 -0.92 1.92
CA ASN A 23 12.57 0.32 1.59
C ASN A 23 12.32 0.81 0.15
N SER A 24 11.82 -0.05 -0.74
CA SER A 24 11.40 0.34 -2.09
C SER A 24 9.97 0.85 -2.16
N LEU A 25 9.21 0.77 -1.06
CA LEU A 25 7.81 1.18 -0.99
C LEU A 25 7.67 2.57 -0.37
N SER A 26 6.59 3.26 -0.71
CA SER A 26 6.24 4.52 -0.05
C SER A 26 5.88 4.30 1.42
N LYS A 27 6.06 5.33 2.25
CA LYS A 27 5.87 5.25 3.72
C LYS A 27 4.43 4.93 4.14
N ASP A 28 3.47 5.25 3.29
CA ASP A 28 2.04 4.99 3.49
C ASP A 28 1.61 3.57 3.06
N THR A 29 2.56 2.72 2.64
CA THR A 29 2.30 1.36 2.18
C THR A 29 2.61 0.33 3.28
N LEU A 30 1.62 -0.45 3.68
CA LEU A 30 1.81 -1.62 4.52
C LEU A 30 2.30 -2.81 3.67
N LEU A 31 3.39 -3.44 4.09
CA LEU A 31 3.92 -4.63 3.43
C LEU A 31 3.33 -5.89 4.08
N LEU A 32 2.50 -6.60 3.35
CA LEU A 32 1.98 -7.91 3.71
C LEU A 32 2.92 -8.99 3.16
N PHE A 33 3.79 -9.50 4.02
CA PHE A 33 4.89 -10.38 3.66
C PHE A 33 4.49 -11.85 3.87
N ARG A 34 4.37 -12.61 2.80
CA ARG A 34 3.95 -14.01 2.86
C ARG A 34 4.94 -14.88 3.63
N LEU A 35 4.44 -15.57 4.65
CA LEU A 35 5.21 -16.49 5.47
C LEU A 35 4.34 -17.71 5.82
N GLY A 36 4.52 -18.79 5.04
CA GLY A 36 3.62 -19.95 5.14
C GLY A 36 2.18 -19.58 4.85
N ASP A 37 1.30 -19.83 5.79
CA ASP A 37 -0.14 -19.59 5.67
C ASP A 37 -0.57 -18.18 6.09
N PHE A 38 0.38 -17.29 6.37
CA PHE A 38 0.10 -15.93 6.82
C PHE A 38 0.72 -14.88 5.92
N TYR A 39 0.07 -13.71 5.86
CA TYR A 39 0.70 -12.44 5.57
C TYR A 39 1.13 -11.81 6.88
N GLU A 40 2.43 -11.71 7.09
CA GLU A 40 3.00 -11.11 8.30
C GLU A 40 3.47 -9.69 8.03
N MET A 41 3.22 -8.82 8.98
CA MET A 41 3.72 -7.46 9.05
C MET A 41 4.75 -7.38 10.17
N PHE A 42 5.78 -6.55 10.01
CA PHE A 42 6.85 -6.39 10.99
C PHE A 42 7.07 -4.92 11.33
N TYR A 43 7.66 -4.68 12.50
CA TYR A 43 8.01 -3.35 13.01
C TYR A 43 6.82 -2.37 12.99
N ASP A 44 6.99 -1.21 12.37
CA ASP A 44 5.97 -0.16 12.30
C ASP A 44 4.71 -0.62 11.55
N ASP A 45 4.88 -1.43 10.48
CA ASP A 45 3.75 -2.03 9.76
C ASP A 45 2.93 -2.96 10.67
N ALA A 46 3.59 -3.70 11.57
CA ALA A 46 2.88 -4.56 12.52
C ALA A 46 2.10 -3.75 13.55
N ILE A 47 2.69 -2.68 14.06
CA ILE A 47 2.05 -1.80 15.04
C ILE A 47 0.83 -1.11 14.40
N GLU A 48 1.02 -0.55 13.21
CA GLU A 48 -0.04 0.15 12.49
C GLU A 48 -1.12 -0.83 12.03
N GLY A 49 -0.75 -1.94 11.38
CA GLY A 49 -1.67 -2.96 10.89
C GLY A 49 -2.49 -3.60 12.02
N SER A 50 -1.86 -3.91 13.15
CA SER A 50 -2.56 -4.42 14.34
C SER A 50 -3.66 -3.45 14.80
N ARG A 51 -3.35 -2.15 14.86
CA ARG A 51 -4.31 -1.11 15.26
C ARG A 51 -5.45 -0.95 14.26
N LEU A 52 -5.14 -0.90 12.96
CA LEU A 52 -6.12 -0.69 11.90
C LEU A 52 -7.08 -1.88 11.75
N LEU A 53 -6.54 -3.09 11.89
CA LEU A 53 -7.28 -4.33 11.64
C LEU A 53 -7.93 -4.90 12.91
N GLY A 54 -7.54 -4.42 14.09
CA GLY A 54 -8.01 -4.97 15.37
C GLY A 54 -7.46 -6.39 15.63
N ILE A 55 -6.25 -6.70 15.13
CA ILE A 55 -5.61 -7.99 15.31
C ILE A 55 -4.52 -7.93 16.37
N THR A 56 -4.13 -9.09 16.90
CA THR A 56 -3.14 -9.16 17.98
C THR A 56 -1.75 -8.76 17.51
N LEU A 57 -1.14 -7.80 18.21
CA LEU A 57 0.26 -7.48 18.08
C LEU A 57 1.07 -8.47 18.92
N THR A 58 1.96 -9.20 18.29
CA THR A 58 2.88 -10.15 18.90
C THR A 58 4.33 -9.71 18.76
N LYS A 59 5.25 -10.58 19.11
CA LYS A 59 6.68 -10.36 18.91
C LYS A 59 7.30 -11.61 18.29
N ARG A 60 8.18 -11.40 17.31
CA ARG A 60 9.07 -12.42 16.81
C ARG A 60 10.49 -12.03 17.17
N GLN A 61 11.20 -12.88 17.94
CA GLN A 61 12.46 -12.46 18.58
C GLN A 61 12.24 -11.17 19.39
N ASN A 62 12.80 -10.03 18.95
CA ASN A 62 12.74 -8.76 19.67
C ASN A 62 11.96 -7.67 18.92
N TYR A 63 11.31 -7.97 17.79
CA TYR A 63 10.58 -6.99 17.00
C TYR A 63 9.07 -7.27 16.95
N PRO A 64 8.24 -6.20 16.85
CA PRO A 64 6.80 -6.31 16.70
C PRO A 64 6.43 -7.11 15.45
N MET A 65 5.40 -7.93 15.57
CA MET A 65 4.84 -8.73 14.47
C MET A 65 3.33 -8.81 14.61
N ALA A 66 2.62 -8.73 13.51
CA ALA A 66 1.19 -9.02 13.40
C ALA A 66 0.95 -9.75 12.08
N GLY A 67 -0.03 -10.63 12.03
CA GLY A 67 -0.30 -11.39 10.81
C GLY A 67 -1.76 -11.74 10.66
N ILE A 68 -2.16 -11.97 9.41
CA ILE A 68 -3.48 -12.45 9.02
C ILE A 68 -3.33 -13.69 8.14
N PRO A 69 -4.23 -14.67 8.23
CA PRO A 69 -4.22 -15.81 7.30
C PRO A 69 -4.39 -15.31 5.85
N TYR A 70 -3.58 -15.82 4.93
CA TYR A 70 -3.54 -15.29 3.56
C TYR A 70 -4.88 -15.43 2.82
N HIS A 71 -5.63 -16.49 3.09
CA HIS A 71 -6.88 -16.80 2.41
C HIS A 71 -8.07 -15.91 2.81
N VAL A 72 -7.89 -15.05 3.83
CA VAL A 72 -8.93 -14.10 4.28
C VAL A 72 -8.53 -12.65 4.07
N ILE A 73 -7.49 -12.39 3.26
CA ILE A 73 -6.96 -11.04 3.02
C ILE A 73 -8.03 -10.04 2.57
N ASP A 74 -8.95 -10.49 1.70
CA ASP A 74 -10.00 -9.65 1.12
C ASP A 74 -10.97 -9.07 2.17
N GLN A 75 -11.08 -9.69 3.35
CA GLN A 75 -11.87 -9.18 4.48
C GLN A 75 -11.17 -8.02 5.21
N TYR A 76 -9.85 -7.91 5.07
CA TYR A 76 -9.02 -6.92 5.76
C TYR A 76 -8.62 -5.74 4.88
N LEU A 77 -8.48 -5.96 3.57
CA LEU A 77 -8.12 -4.91 2.62
C LEU A 77 -8.99 -3.65 2.72
N PRO A 78 -10.34 -3.75 2.77
CA PRO A 78 -11.19 -2.56 2.86
C PRO A 78 -10.88 -1.68 4.06
N LYS A 79 -10.53 -2.28 5.21
CA LYS A 79 -10.20 -1.55 6.43
C LYS A 79 -8.89 -0.76 6.31
N ILE A 80 -7.91 -1.32 5.63
CA ILE A 80 -6.62 -0.66 5.41
C ILE A 80 -6.80 0.50 4.42
N LEU A 81 -7.48 0.23 3.30
CA LEU A 81 -7.69 1.21 2.23
C LEU A 81 -8.58 2.38 2.68
N ALA A 82 -9.59 2.13 3.53
CA ALA A 82 -10.43 3.18 4.12
C ALA A 82 -9.64 4.16 5.02
N CYS A 83 -8.46 3.77 5.47
CA CYS A 83 -7.53 4.63 6.21
C CYS A 83 -6.50 5.33 5.31
N ASN A 84 -6.75 5.41 4.01
CA ASN A 84 -5.84 5.98 3.00
C ASN A 84 -4.43 5.35 3.00
N LYS A 85 -4.35 4.06 3.35
CA LYS A 85 -3.10 3.30 3.27
C LYS A 85 -3.08 2.44 2.01
N LYS A 86 -1.90 2.26 1.47
CA LYS A 86 -1.63 1.30 0.38
C LYS A 86 -1.22 -0.04 0.97
N VAL A 87 -1.41 -1.10 0.20
CA VAL A 87 -1.04 -2.46 0.60
C VAL A 87 -0.15 -3.06 -0.49
N ALA A 88 1.05 -3.47 -0.13
CA ALA A 88 1.92 -4.26 -0.99
C ALA A 88 1.79 -5.74 -0.61
N ILE A 89 1.29 -6.55 -1.52
CA ILE A 89 1.21 -8.01 -1.38
C ILE A 89 2.54 -8.60 -1.83
N CYS A 90 3.20 -9.27 -0.92
CA CYS A 90 4.49 -9.92 -1.17
C CYS A 90 4.32 -11.44 -1.09
N GLU A 91 4.53 -12.11 -2.22
CA GLU A 91 4.34 -13.55 -2.36
C GLU A 91 5.67 -14.30 -2.42
N GLN A 92 5.61 -15.59 -2.09
CA GLN A 92 6.69 -16.54 -2.28
C GLN A 92 6.77 -16.94 -3.75
N ASN A 93 7.95 -16.76 -4.37
CA ASN A 93 8.15 -17.04 -5.79
C ASN A 93 8.35 -18.54 -6.08
N GLU A 94 8.58 -19.32 -5.03
CA GLU A 94 8.88 -20.75 -5.12
C GLU A 94 8.35 -21.49 -3.88
N PRO A 95 8.06 -22.77 -3.98
CA PRO A 95 7.71 -23.59 -2.83
C PRO A 95 8.84 -23.61 -1.79
N PRO A 96 8.52 -23.66 -0.48
CA PRO A 96 9.54 -23.73 0.55
C PRO A 96 10.34 -25.03 0.46
N VAL A 97 11.67 -24.90 0.44
CA VAL A 97 12.61 -26.02 0.50
C VAL A 97 13.37 -25.94 1.82
N ALA A 98 13.46 -27.05 2.52
CA ALA A 98 14.17 -27.12 3.80
C ALA A 98 15.63 -26.62 3.66
N GLY A 99 16.03 -25.71 4.54
CA GLY A 99 17.40 -25.16 4.57
C GLY A 99 17.67 -24.06 3.52
N LYS A 100 16.71 -23.70 2.67
CA LYS A 100 16.85 -22.57 1.72
C LYS A 100 15.94 -21.39 2.07
N LEU A 101 16.47 -20.19 1.88
CA LEU A 101 15.68 -18.99 1.95
C LEU A 101 14.74 -18.91 0.73
N VAL A 102 13.43 -18.92 0.97
CA VAL A 102 12.43 -18.74 -0.08
C VAL A 102 12.50 -17.30 -0.58
N LYS A 103 12.64 -17.13 -1.89
CA LYS A 103 12.59 -15.80 -2.54
C LYS A 103 11.17 -15.27 -2.55
N ARG A 104 11.05 -13.96 -2.34
CA ARG A 104 9.77 -13.23 -2.34
C ARG A 104 9.89 -11.98 -3.18
N SER A 105 8.77 -11.58 -3.76
CA SER A 105 8.64 -10.31 -4.47
C SER A 105 7.28 -9.68 -4.20
N VAL A 106 7.19 -8.37 -4.32
CA VAL A 106 5.92 -7.67 -4.37
C VAL A 106 5.26 -8.01 -5.70
N THR A 107 4.11 -8.68 -5.65
CA THR A 107 3.34 -9.07 -6.83
C THR A 107 2.24 -8.08 -7.17
N ARG A 108 1.74 -7.34 -6.17
CA ARG A 108 0.64 -6.40 -6.32
C ARG A 108 0.77 -5.28 -5.30
N ILE A 109 0.49 -4.06 -5.73
CA ILE A 109 0.25 -2.91 -4.84
C ILE A 109 -1.21 -2.49 -5.03
N ILE A 110 -1.96 -2.49 -3.95
CA ILE A 110 -3.36 -2.09 -3.92
C ILE A 110 -3.43 -0.73 -3.25
N THR A 111 -4.07 0.22 -3.91
CA THR A 111 -4.27 1.58 -3.42
C THR A 111 -5.76 1.88 -3.31
N PRO A 112 -6.19 2.92 -2.56
CA PRO A 112 -7.60 3.28 -2.47
C PRO A 112 -8.28 3.49 -3.82
N GLY A 113 -7.55 4.03 -4.83
CA GLY A 113 -8.08 4.30 -6.16
C GLY A 113 -8.03 3.11 -7.14
N THR A 114 -7.26 2.05 -6.83
CA THR A 114 -7.07 0.89 -7.73
C THR A 114 -7.81 -0.37 -7.31
N VAL A 115 -8.79 -0.25 -6.42
CA VAL A 115 -9.63 -1.38 -6.00
C VAL A 115 -10.58 -1.77 -7.14
N MET A 116 -10.63 -3.07 -7.43
CA MET A 116 -11.47 -3.64 -8.49
C MET A 116 -12.50 -4.65 -7.97
N GLU A 117 -12.26 -5.26 -6.82
CA GLU A 117 -13.15 -6.28 -6.25
C GLU A 117 -14.39 -5.62 -5.63
N GLU A 118 -15.59 -6.07 -6.03
CA GLU A 118 -16.89 -5.57 -5.53
C GLU A 118 -16.98 -5.57 -4.00
N ALA A 119 -16.42 -6.58 -3.34
CA ALA A 119 -16.39 -6.69 -1.88
C ALA A 119 -15.59 -5.57 -1.18
N GLN A 120 -14.78 -4.82 -1.94
CA GLN A 120 -13.92 -3.75 -1.44
C GLN A 120 -14.40 -2.36 -1.87
N LEU A 121 -15.41 -2.30 -2.74
CA LEU A 121 -15.98 -1.05 -3.27
C LEU A 121 -17.23 -0.65 -2.49
N ASP A 122 -17.39 0.65 -2.24
CA ASP A 122 -18.66 1.21 -1.79
C ASP A 122 -19.56 1.38 -3.02
N SER A 123 -20.57 0.52 -3.16
CA SER A 123 -21.51 0.53 -4.29
C SER A 123 -22.29 1.85 -4.48
N ARG A 124 -22.21 2.77 -3.53
CA ARG A 124 -22.88 4.07 -3.55
C ARG A 124 -22.00 5.21 -4.03
N ARG A 125 -20.71 4.98 -4.20
CA ARG A 125 -19.72 6.01 -4.55
C ARG A 125 -18.77 5.46 -5.60
N GLY A 126 -18.49 6.26 -6.61
CA GLY A 126 -17.44 5.94 -7.58
C GLY A 126 -16.06 5.86 -6.91
N ASN A 127 -15.18 5.03 -7.46
CA ASN A 127 -13.82 4.84 -6.98
C ASN A 127 -12.83 5.47 -7.96
N TYR A 128 -12.80 6.82 -7.99
CA TYR A 128 -12.02 7.55 -8.98
C TYR A 128 -10.58 7.77 -8.57
N ILE A 129 -9.68 7.54 -9.53
CA ILE A 129 -8.28 7.97 -9.48
C ILE A 129 -8.07 9.10 -10.47
N PHE A 130 -7.38 10.15 -10.05
CA PHE A 130 -7.04 11.31 -10.86
C PHE A 130 -5.54 11.33 -11.14
N ALA A 131 -5.17 11.79 -12.34
CA ALA A 131 -3.81 12.18 -12.67
C ALA A 131 -3.83 13.63 -13.15
N LEU A 132 -3.00 14.47 -12.54
CA LEU A 132 -2.97 15.90 -12.81
C LEU A 132 -1.56 16.31 -13.26
N ASP A 133 -1.50 17.22 -14.21
CA ASP A 133 -0.26 17.90 -14.62
C ASP A 133 -0.54 19.38 -14.88
N ILE A 134 0.45 20.23 -14.63
CA ILE A 134 0.36 21.69 -14.83
C ILE A 134 1.53 22.13 -15.69
N ASP A 135 1.24 22.77 -16.81
CA ASP A 135 2.27 23.31 -17.68
C ASP A 135 2.85 24.66 -17.16
N LYS A 136 3.85 25.17 -17.87
CA LYS A 136 4.50 26.46 -17.54
C LYS A 136 3.57 27.67 -17.67
N SER A 137 2.50 27.57 -18.44
CA SER A 137 1.47 28.60 -18.60
C SER A 137 0.37 28.52 -17.53
N ARG A 138 0.49 27.57 -16.58
CA ARG A 138 -0.46 27.26 -15.51
C ARG A 138 -1.78 26.66 -15.99
N LYS A 139 -1.82 26.11 -17.20
CA LYS A 139 -2.91 25.24 -17.64
C LYS A 139 -2.83 23.91 -16.88
N LEU A 140 -3.96 23.45 -16.40
CA LEU A 140 -4.11 22.15 -15.76
C LEU A 140 -4.62 21.13 -16.78
N TYR A 141 -3.93 20.02 -16.87
CA TYR A 141 -4.35 18.81 -17.58
C TYR A 141 -4.76 17.77 -16.57
N ALA A 142 -5.97 17.25 -16.70
CA ALA A 142 -6.50 16.24 -15.80
C ALA A 142 -6.98 15.03 -16.59
N ALA A 143 -6.66 13.84 -16.10
CA ALA A 143 -7.29 12.60 -16.49
C ALA A 143 -7.84 11.92 -15.25
N TRP A 144 -9.02 11.31 -15.34
CA TRP A 144 -9.56 10.54 -14.23
C TRP A 144 -10.34 9.32 -14.72
N MET A 145 -10.33 8.29 -13.91
CA MET A 145 -10.93 7.03 -14.26
C MET A 145 -11.55 6.33 -13.05
N GLU A 146 -12.59 5.58 -13.32
CA GLU A 146 -13.14 4.57 -12.43
C GLU A 146 -12.84 3.20 -13.02
N ILE A 147 -11.97 2.43 -12.37
CA ILE A 147 -11.40 1.20 -12.94
C ILE A 147 -12.45 0.09 -13.02
N SER A 148 -13.33 -0.02 -12.02
CA SER A 148 -14.31 -1.10 -11.95
C SER A 148 -15.42 -0.97 -13.00
N ALA A 149 -15.83 0.26 -13.32
CA ALA A 149 -16.82 0.55 -14.37
C ALA A 149 -16.20 0.74 -15.76
N GLY A 150 -14.86 0.90 -15.83
CA GLY A 150 -14.16 1.19 -17.09
C GLY A 150 -14.42 2.59 -17.62
N GLU A 151 -14.80 3.53 -16.76
CA GLU A 151 -14.98 4.93 -17.11
C GLU A 151 -13.64 5.64 -17.19
N PHE A 152 -13.45 6.47 -18.25
CA PHE A 152 -12.24 7.27 -18.41
C PHE A 152 -12.57 8.62 -19.01
N TYR A 153 -12.03 9.67 -18.41
CA TYR A 153 -12.21 11.05 -18.81
C TYR A 153 -10.87 11.78 -18.87
N CYS A 154 -10.77 12.78 -19.72
CA CYS A 154 -9.66 13.73 -19.74
C CYS A 154 -10.14 15.11 -20.16
N ALA A 155 -9.53 16.14 -19.59
CA ALA A 155 -9.84 17.53 -19.92
C ALA A 155 -8.65 18.45 -19.64
N GLU A 156 -8.64 19.62 -20.27
CA GLU A 156 -7.77 20.73 -19.93
C GLU A 156 -8.58 21.86 -19.29
N PHE A 157 -7.96 22.59 -18.39
CA PHE A 157 -8.53 23.72 -17.66
C PHE A 157 -7.56 24.91 -17.74
N ASP A 158 -8.09 26.10 -17.91
CA ASP A 158 -7.25 27.31 -18.00
C ASP A 158 -6.58 27.67 -16.68
N SER A 159 -7.15 27.19 -15.57
CA SER A 159 -6.55 27.31 -14.24
C SER A 159 -6.92 26.13 -13.33
N PRO A 160 -6.13 25.88 -12.26
CA PRO A 160 -6.51 24.88 -11.25
C PRO A 160 -7.86 25.14 -10.58
N GLN A 161 -8.30 26.40 -10.51
CA GLN A 161 -9.58 26.79 -9.92
C GLN A 161 -10.76 26.26 -10.75
N ASP A 162 -10.63 26.20 -12.07
CA ASP A 162 -11.67 25.71 -12.96
C ASP A 162 -11.89 24.18 -12.84
N PHE A 163 -10.89 23.48 -12.31
CA PHE A 163 -10.95 22.05 -12.06
C PHE A 163 -11.68 21.68 -10.75
N LEU A 164 -11.73 22.56 -9.75
CA LEU A 164 -12.31 22.25 -8.44
C LEU A 164 -13.76 21.72 -8.49
N PRO A 165 -14.65 22.22 -9.36
CA PRO A 165 -15.99 21.66 -9.48
C PRO A 165 -15.98 20.19 -9.95
N VAL A 166 -15.07 19.83 -10.86
CA VAL A 166 -14.90 18.44 -11.32
C VAL A 166 -14.41 17.55 -10.18
N LEU A 167 -13.37 17.98 -9.48
CA LEU A 167 -12.84 17.24 -8.34
C LEU A 167 -13.90 17.03 -7.24
N SER A 168 -14.79 18.03 -7.05
CA SER A 168 -15.88 17.94 -6.07
C SER A 168 -17.03 17.03 -6.52
N ALA A 169 -17.24 16.89 -7.83
CA ALA A 169 -18.32 16.06 -8.40
C ALA A 169 -17.98 14.56 -8.35
N PHE A 170 -16.70 14.22 -8.39
CA PHE A 170 -16.20 12.85 -8.33
C PHE A 170 -15.54 12.58 -6.97
N ASP A 171 -15.82 11.45 -6.35
CA ASP A 171 -15.22 11.07 -5.07
C ASP A 171 -13.78 10.55 -5.32
N ALA A 172 -12.83 11.47 -5.46
CA ALA A 172 -11.44 11.15 -5.73
C ALA A 172 -10.83 10.38 -4.55
N LYS A 173 -10.46 9.12 -4.78
CA LYS A 173 -9.79 8.26 -3.80
C LYS A 173 -8.28 8.40 -3.84
N GLU A 174 -7.75 8.77 -4.99
CA GLU A 174 -6.31 8.94 -5.19
C GLU A 174 -6.05 10.03 -6.24
N ILE A 175 -5.02 10.83 -6.01
CA ILE A 175 -4.57 11.85 -6.96
C ILE A 175 -3.08 11.61 -7.23
N LEU A 176 -2.74 11.39 -8.48
CA LEU A 176 -1.38 11.26 -8.96
C LEU A 176 -0.87 12.62 -9.43
N LEU A 177 0.30 13.01 -8.95
CA LEU A 177 0.98 14.25 -9.33
C LEU A 177 2.33 13.92 -9.97
N PRO A 178 2.86 14.78 -10.85
CA PRO A 178 4.23 14.65 -11.35
C PRO A 178 5.25 14.65 -10.22
N GLU A 179 6.34 13.90 -10.36
CA GLU A 179 7.40 13.80 -9.35
C GLU A 179 8.04 15.16 -9.00
N GLN A 180 8.02 16.13 -9.94
CA GLN A 180 8.55 17.48 -9.75
C GLN A 180 7.57 18.45 -9.05
N ALA A 181 6.36 18.03 -8.73
CA ALA A 181 5.32 18.84 -8.08
C ALA A 181 5.32 18.73 -6.55
N SER A 182 6.24 17.97 -5.97
CA SER A 182 6.38 17.72 -4.52
C SER A 182 7.44 18.59 -3.85
#